data_bb3f7acb3f59b2b8245f90160d1f5bfa
#
_entry.id   bb3f7acb3f59b2b8245f90160d1f5bfa
#
_cell.length_a   1.000
_cell.length_b   1.000
_cell.length_c   1.000
_cell.angle_alpha   90.00
_cell.angle_beta   90.00
_cell.angle_gamma   90.00
#
_symmetry.space_group_name_H-M   'P 1'
#
loop_
_entity.id
_entity.type
_entity.pdbx_description
1 polymer ?
#
loop_
_entity_poly.entity_id
_entity_poly.type
_entity_poly.pdbx_seq_one_letter_code
_entity_poly.pdbx_strand_id
1 'polypeptide(L)'
;MGIPVAVMPLAKQDVQEKLTVSGPVSGTDSVDVVSNIHAEITAMNVKEGDTVTKGQVLAVVDSTDLEREVQIAQNAYDLAVANKQEKDKEAALGYEKAVQDFQKASLDHSRNSQLFAAGDISQMELETSANALNDARRQMEGYTVENGRGVADSSYGIQIQNAAFDLEKKREELDNTQIRSTIDGTVVRVNSKVGQFADKVEDDKPILSIENLEQLELEIKVSEFSIGKVKVGQMATITADILGGETAEGEVIKISPTGEEKGGGSTERVIPTTIRVDGGSSKLIAGITAKAELLIREAKDVFVVPTSALFDDGEVTYIAIVQD
;
A
#
# COMPACT_ATOMS: atom_id res chain seq x y z
N MET A 1 -10.39 -81.65 -7.31
CA MET A 1 -9.17 -80.78 -7.44
C MET A 1 -9.49 -79.58 -6.61
N GLY A 2 -8.74 -79.34 -5.53
CA GLY A 2 -8.86 -78.07 -4.76
C GLY A 2 -8.18 -76.95 -5.48
N ILE A 3 -8.85 -75.81 -5.57
CA ILE A 3 -8.23 -74.56 -6.09
C ILE A 3 -7.29 -74.06 -4.99
N PRO A 4 -5.99 -73.88 -5.28
CA PRO A 4 -5.06 -73.32 -4.30
C PRO A 4 -5.44 -71.85 -4.06
N VAL A 5 -5.70 -71.51 -2.78
CA VAL A 5 -5.97 -70.15 -2.33
C VAL A 5 -4.81 -69.68 -1.45
N ALA A 6 -4.39 -68.45 -1.65
CA ALA A 6 -3.45 -67.79 -0.77
C ALA A 6 -4.20 -67.28 0.46
N VAL A 7 -3.74 -67.64 1.65
CA VAL A 7 -4.29 -67.13 2.91
C VAL A 7 -3.26 -66.20 3.56
N MET A 8 -3.73 -65.12 4.16
CA MET A 8 -2.87 -64.23 4.93
C MET A 8 -3.51 -63.95 6.30
N PRO A 9 -2.69 -63.77 7.35
CA PRO A 9 -3.22 -63.42 8.65
C PRO A 9 -3.87 -62.04 8.62
N LEU A 10 -5.04 -61.93 9.19
CA LEU A 10 -5.77 -60.68 9.32
C LEU A 10 -5.28 -59.98 10.59
N ALA A 11 -4.56 -58.88 10.43
CA ALA A 11 -4.08 -58.05 11.53
C ALA A 11 -4.75 -56.69 11.50
N LYS A 12 -4.99 -56.16 12.67
CA LYS A 12 -5.41 -54.75 12.82
C LYS A 12 -4.20 -53.84 12.69
N GLN A 13 -4.39 -52.75 11.95
CA GLN A 13 -3.37 -51.70 11.76
C GLN A 13 -4.05 -50.37 11.59
N ASP A 14 -3.27 -49.30 11.83
CA ASP A 14 -3.69 -47.96 11.58
C ASP A 14 -3.52 -47.64 10.10
N VAL A 15 -4.53 -47.06 9.49
CA VAL A 15 -4.53 -46.63 8.08
C VAL A 15 -4.72 -45.14 8.02
N GLN A 16 -3.82 -44.49 7.28
CA GLN A 16 -3.86 -43.05 7.05
C GLN A 16 -4.00 -42.77 5.56
N GLU A 17 -5.00 -41.96 5.20
CA GLU A 17 -5.13 -41.37 3.88
C GLU A 17 -4.43 -39.99 3.90
N LYS A 18 -3.38 -39.82 3.12
CA LYS A 18 -2.61 -38.58 3.04
C LYS A 18 -2.79 -37.95 1.66
N LEU A 19 -2.91 -36.64 1.63
CA LEU A 19 -2.84 -35.83 0.41
C LEU A 19 -1.44 -35.23 0.31
N THR A 20 -0.72 -35.56 -0.75
CA THR A 20 0.62 -34.98 -1.01
C THR A 20 0.51 -33.99 -2.15
N VAL A 21 0.89 -32.74 -1.90
CA VAL A 21 0.89 -31.64 -2.87
C VAL A 21 2.20 -30.88 -2.77
N SER A 22 2.73 -30.45 -3.91
CA SER A 22 3.99 -29.66 -3.97
C SER A 22 3.68 -28.20 -4.26
N GLY A 23 4.54 -27.32 -3.75
CA GLY A 23 4.45 -25.90 -4.02
C GLY A 23 5.75 -25.15 -3.72
N PRO A 24 5.85 -23.87 -4.12
CA PRO A 24 6.98 -23.02 -3.77
C PRO A 24 6.92 -22.59 -2.29
N VAL A 25 8.10 -22.49 -1.69
CA VAL A 25 8.27 -21.86 -0.37
C VAL A 25 8.62 -20.39 -0.59
N SER A 26 7.95 -19.49 0.09
CA SER A 26 8.17 -18.03 0.05
C SER A 26 8.21 -17.45 1.46
N GLY A 27 8.66 -16.20 1.59
CA GLY A 27 8.46 -15.42 2.81
C GLY A 27 6.99 -15.00 2.97
N THR A 28 6.62 -14.55 4.17
CA THR A 28 5.23 -14.13 4.48
C THR A 28 4.83 -12.85 3.76
N ASP A 29 5.73 -11.88 3.68
CA ASP A 29 5.54 -10.63 2.98
C ASP A 29 6.60 -10.50 1.89
N SER A 30 6.18 -10.22 0.67
CA SER A 30 7.08 -9.99 -0.46
C SER A 30 6.72 -8.67 -1.12
N VAL A 31 7.72 -7.83 -1.35
CA VAL A 31 7.55 -6.53 -2.03
C VAL A 31 8.58 -6.37 -3.12
N ASP A 32 8.07 -6.10 -4.30
CA ASP A 32 8.87 -5.69 -5.45
C ASP A 32 9.03 -4.17 -5.46
N VAL A 33 10.26 -3.72 -5.32
CA VAL A 33 10.61 -2.31 -5.28
C VAL A 33 10.85 -1.80 -6.69
N VAL A 34 10.02 -0.85 -7.10
CA VAL A 34 10.07 -0.19 -8.42
C VAL A 34 10.23 1.31 -8.25
N SER A 35 10.66 2.01 -9.28
CA SER A 35 10.69 3.48 -9.33
C SER A 35 9.82 3.98 -10.49
N ASN A 36 9.10 5.06 -10.24
CA ASN A 36 8.35 5.78 -11.27
C ASN A 36 9.15 6.99 -11.81
N ILE A 37 10.36 7.20 -11.30
CA ILE A 37 11.21 8.33 -11.69
C ILE A 37 12.18 7.86 -12.78
N HIS A 38 12.17 8.57 -13.92
CA HIS A 38 13.12 8.38 -14.99
C HIS A 38 14.44 9.07 -14.65
N ALA A 39 15.28 8.43 -13.84
CA ALA A 39 16.58 8.93 -13.45
C ALA A 39 17.59 7.78 -13.28
N GLU A 40 18.88 8.09 -13.39
CA GLU A 40 19.98 7.13 -13.23
C GLU A 40 20.18 6.79 -11.75
N ILE A 41 20.37 5.51 -11.44
CA ILE A 41 20.72 5.05 -10.08
C ILE A 41 22.17 5.50 -9.79
N THR A 42 22.32 6.40 -8.83
CA THR A 42 23.62 6.94 -8.39
C THR A 42 24.24 6.13 -7.26
N ALA A 43 23.42 5.48 -6.43
CA ALA A 43 23.88 4.62 -5.35
C ALA A 43 22.94 3.45 -5.13
N MET A 44 23.53 2.29 -4.81
CA MET A 44 22.84 1.10 -4.33
C MET A 44 23.41 0.78 -2.94
N ASN A 45 22.59 0.93 -1.90
CA ASN A 45 23.04 0.85 -0.51
C ASN A 45 22.90 -0.55 0.09
N VAL A 46 22.32 -1.48 -0.67
CA VAL A 46 22.03 -2.84 -0.23
C VAL A 46 22.47 -3.86 -1.28
N LYS A 47 22.67 -5.09 -0.83
CA LYS A 47 23.01 -6.27 -1.66
C LYS A 47 22.06 -7.40 -1.34
N GLU A 48 22.02 -8.40 -2.22
CA GLU A 48 21.32 -9.67 -1.95
C GLU A 48 21.81 -10.31 -0.65
N GLY A 49 20.88 -10.67 0.21
CA GLY A 49 21.13 -11.23 1.54
C GLY A 49 21.15 -10.20 2.68
N ASP A 50 21.14 -8.90 2.39
CA ASP A 50 21.12 -7.88 3.44
C ASP A 50 19.74 -7.81 4.10
N THR A 51 19.72 -7.70 5.42
CA THR A 51 18.50 -7.40 6.18
C THR A 51 18.23 -5.91 6.18
N VAL A 52 16.99 -5.52 5.90
CA VAL A 52 16.54 -4.12 5.80
C VAL A 52 15.33 -3.89 6.69
N THR A 53 15.18 -2.64 7.13
CA THR A 53 14.02 -2.21 7.91
C THR A 53 13.14 -1.27 7.08
N LYS A 54 11.85 -1.23 7.42
CA LYS A 54 10.89 -0.32 6.81
C LYS A 54 11.37 1.13 6.89
N GLY A 55 11.34 1.84 5.75
CA GLY A 55 11.84 3.22 5.62
C GLY A 55 13.34 3.33 5.34
N GLN A 56 14.11 2.25 5.40
CA GLN A 56 15.54 2.27 5.06
C GLN A 56 15.74 2.60 3.58
N VAL A 57 16.72 3.47 3.28
CA VAL A 57 17.07 3.84 1.90
C VAL A 57 17.85 2.69 1.26
N LEU A 58 17.30 2.14 0.20
CA LEU A 58 17.83 0.99 -0.55
C LEU A 58 18.70 1.43 -1.73
N ALA A 59 18.20 2.41 -2.47
CA ALA A 59 18.89 3.00 -3.61
C ALA A 59 18.60 4.49 -3.69
N VAL A 60 19.46 5.22 -4.39
CA VAL A 60 19.30 6.64 -4.65
C VAL A 60 19.43 6.87 -6.15
N VAL A 61 18.52 7.65 -6.73
CA VAL A 61 18.59 8.09 -8.12
C VAL A 61 19.05 9.55 -8.20
N ASP A 62 19.49 9.98 -9.38
CA ASP A 62 19.92 11.37 -9.59
C ASP A 62 18.78 12.34 -9.28
N SER A 63 19.03 13.26 -8.36
CA SER A 63 18.07 14.25 -7.86
C SER A 63 18.34 15.67 -8.38
N THR A 64 19.41 15.88 -9.17
CA THR A 64 19.93 17.21 -9.53
C THR A 64 18.86 18.10 -10.15
N ASP A 65 18.06 17.59 -11.07
CA ASP A 65 17.01 18.36 -11.73
C ASP A 65 15.83 18.63 -10.79
N LEU A 66 15.44 17.64 -9.98
CA LEU A 66 14.36 17.78 -9.01
C LEU A 66 14.72 18.76 -7.87
N GLU A 67 15.97 18.77 -7.40
CA GLU A 67 16.43 19.76 -6.43
C GLU A 67 16.28 21.19 -6.97
N ARG A 68 16.61 21.39 -8.26
CA ARG A 68 16.44 22.68 -8.94
C ARG A 68 14.96 23.04 -9.08
N GLU A 69 14.10 22.09 -9.40
CA GLU A 69 12.65 22.32 -9.48
C GLU A 69 12.04 22.68 -8.12
N VAL A 70 12.46 22.02 -7.04
CA VAL A 70 12.07 22.40 -5.67
C VAL A 70 12.48 23.83 -5.35
N GLN A 71 13.69 24.24 -5.73
CA GLN A 71 14.17 25.62 -5.51
C GLN A 71 13.34 26.64 -6.29
N ILE A 72 12.95 26.33 -7.53
CA ILE A 72 12.08 27.20 -8.35
C ILE A 72 10.70 27.31 -7.70
N ALA A 73 10.11 26.21 -7.28
CA ALA A 73 8.79 26.19 -6.61
C ALA A 73 8.83 26.93 -5.26
N GLN A 74 9.93 26.81 -4.49
CA GLN A 74 10.14 27.56 -3.26
C GLN A 74 10.17 29.08 -3.53
N ASN A 75 10.91 29.51 -4.55
CA ASN A 75 10.98 30.92 -4.93
C ASN A 75 9.61 31.46 -5.38
N ALA A 76 8.82 30.65 -6.08
CA ALA A 76 7.45 31.03 -6.47
C ALA A 76 6.53 31.18 -5.26
N TYR A 77 6.62 30.29 -4.29
CA TYR A 77 5.89 30.40 -3.02
C TYR A 77 6.29 31.68 -2.25
N ASP A 78 7.58 31.93 -2.08
CA ASP A 78 8.09 33.09 -1.36
C ASP A 78 7.68 34.41 -2.05
N LEU A 79 7.65 34.41 -3.38
CA LEU A 79 7.15 35.57 -4.16
C LEU A 79 5.66 35.81 -3.94
N ALA A 80 4.84 34.74 -3.94
CA ALA A 80 3.41 34.87 -3.67
C ALA A 80 3.13 35.41 -2.26
N VAL A 81 3.89 34.96 -1.26
CA VAL A 81 3.81 35.48 0.12
C VAL A 81 4.21 36.94 0.19
N ALA A 82 5.30 37.32 -0.46
CA ALA A 82 5.78 38.73 -0.49
C ALA A 82 4.75 39.65 -1.17
N ASN A 83 4.19 39.25 -2.30
CA ASN A 83 3.13 39.97 -3.00
C ASN A 83 1.89 40.21 -2.14
N LYS A 84 1.44 39.16 -1.41
CA LYS A 84 0.32 39.33 -0.49
C LYS A 84 0.65 40.32 0.63
N GLN A 85 1.82 40.22 1.23
CA GLN A 85 2.25 41.12 2.31
C GLN A 85 2.31 42.59 1.84
N GLU A 86 2.78 42.81 0.60
CA GLU A 86 2.80 44.17 0.01
C GLU A 86 1.37 44.68 -0.17
N LYS A 87 0.46 43.87 -0.72
CA LYS A 87 -0.95 44.24 -0.91
C LYS A 87 -1.72 44.42 0.39
N ASP A 88 -1.43 43.61 1.42
CA ASP A 88 -1.98 43.82 2.76
C ASP A 88 -1.57 45.20 3.34
N LYS A 89 -0.30 45.60 3.18
CA LYS A 89 0.17 46.93 3.61
C LYS A 89 -0.52 48.05 2.84
N GLU A 90 -0.62 47.91 1.52
CA GLU A 90 -1.28 48.88 0.64
C GLU A 90 -2.79 49.02 1.01
N ALA A 91 -3.50 47.91 1.18
CA ALA A 91 -4.89 47.88 1.61
C ALA A 91 -5.09 48.49 3.00
N ALA A 92 -4.19 48.19 3.95
CA ALA A 92 -4.25 48.75 5.29
C ALA A 92 -4.09 50.27 5.32
N LEU A 93 -3.13 50.83 4.60
CA LEU A 93 -2.90 52.30 4.49
C LEU A 93 -4.08 52.97 3.73
N GLY A 94 -4.57 52.33 2.67
CA GLY A 94 -5.72 52.83 1.91
C GLY A 94 -6.98 52.89 2.74
N TYR A 95 -7.27 51.82 3.50
CA TYR A 95 -8.43 51.77 4.40
C TYR A 95 -8.33 52.80 5.52
N GLU A 96 -7.17 52.95 6.15
CA GLU A 96 -6.94 53.97 7.20
C GLU A 96 -7.24 55.37 6.68
N LYS A 97 -6.75 55.72 5.47
CA LYS A 97 -7.05 56.98 4.81
C LYS A 97 -8.56 57.13 4.55
N ALA A 98 -9.20 56.11 3.99
CA ALA A 98 -10.63 56.15 3.70
C ALA A 98 -11.48 56.33 4.98
N VAL A 99 -11.06 55.75 6.11
CA VAL A 99 -11.71 55.96 7.43
C VAL A 99 -11.58 57.43 7.88
N GLN A 100 -10.37 58.02 7.73
CA GLN A 100 -10.14 59.44 8.07
C GLN A 100 -10.99 60.35 7.18
N ASP A 101 -11.05 60.12 5.88
CA ASP A 101 -11.84 60.89 4.93
C ASP A 101 -13.37 60.79 5.26
N PHE A 102 -13.82 59.60 5.58
CA PHE A 102 -15.24 59.38 6.04
C PHE A 102 -15.52 60.15 7.34
N GLN A 103 -14.65 60.06 8.35
CA GLN A 103 -14.81 60.79 9.60
C GLN A 103 -14.89 62.29 9.37
N LYS A 104 -14.00 62.83 8.53
CA LYS A 104 -13.99 64.24 8.15
C LYS A 104 -15.31 64.65 7.47
N ALA A 105 -15.70 63.93 6.42
CA ALA A 105 -16.94 64.18 5.69
C ALA A 105 -18.21 64.09 6.61
N SER A 106 -18.19 63.16 7.58
CA SER A 106 -19.27 63.04 8.58
C SER A 106 -19.38 64.25 9.49
N LEU A 107 -18.22 64.74 9.99
CA LEU A 107 -18.17 65.93 10.82
C LEU A 107 -18.62 67.19 10.04
N ASP A 108 -18.17 67.36 8.79
CA ASP A 108 -18.55 68.48 7.94
C ASP A 108 -20.05 68.47 7.59
N HIS A 109 -20.61 67.29 7.26
CA HIS A 109 -22.03 67.15 7.03
C HIS A 109 -22.87 67.45 8.29
N SER A 110 -22.44 66.95 9.47
CA SER A 110 -23.10 67.24 10.77
C SER A 110 -23.12 68.77 11.05
N ARG A 111 -21.99 69.47 10.81
CA ARG A 111 -21.90 70.91 10.96
C ARG A 111 -22.81 71.66 9.97
N ASN A 112 -22.79 71.28 8.70
CA ASN A 112 -23.66 71.89 7.68
C ASN A 112 -25.12 71.64 7.95
N SER A 113 -25.52 70.49 8.49
CA SER A 113 -26.85 70.20 8.91
C SER A 113 -27.36 71.15 10.01
N GLN A 114 -26.48 71.50 10.99
CA GLN A 114 -26.81 72.45 12.04
C GLN A 114 -26.93 73.87 11.49
N LEU A 115 -26.02 74.32 10.59
CA LEU A 115 -26.06 75.62 9.96
C LEU A 115 -27.29 75.78 9.05
N PHE A 116 -27.71 74.74 8.34
CA PHE A 116 -28.91 74.75 7.54
C PHE A 116 -30.17 74.89 8.43
N ALA A 117 -30.25 74.22 9.54
CA ALA A 117 -31.31 74.33 10.52
C ALA A 117 -31.40 75.79 11.11
N ALA A 118 -30.25 76.48 11.22
CA ALA A 118 -30.20 77.89 11.61
C ALA A 118 -30.50 78.88 10.48
N GLY A 119 -30.55 78.41 9.23
CA GLY A 119 -30.83 79.23 8.06
C GLY A 119 -29.56 79.90 7.47
N ASP A 120 -28.35 79.49 7.91
CA ASP A 120 -27.09 80.13 7.56
C ASP A 120 -26.45 79.61 6.26
N ILE A 121 -26.92 78.46 5.70
CA ILE A 121 -26.48 77.89 4.43
C ILE A 121 -27.66 77.48 3.52
N SER A 122 -27.38 77.34 2.23
CA SER A 122 -28.33 76.88 1.24
C SER A 122 -28.54 75.37 1.24
N GLN A 123 -29.74 74.94 0.72
CA GLN A 123 -29.99 73.53 0.52
C GLN A 123 -28.98 72.85 -0.37
N MET A 124 -28.45 73.51 -1.39
CA MET A 124 -27.42 72.98 -2.28
C MET A 124 -26.09 72.70 -1.55
N GLU A 125 -25.73 73.52 -0.56
CA GLU A 125 -24.52 73.27 0.27
C GLU A 125 -24.71 72.06 1.20
N LEU A 126 -25.91 71.87 1.77
CA LEU A 126 -26.23 70.72 2.55
C LEU A 126 -26.18 69.44 1.71
N GLU A 127 -26.80 69.44 0.52
CA GLU A 127 -26.78 68.29 -0.43
C GLU A 127 -25.38 67.98 -0.90
N THR A 128 -24.53 68.98 -1.14
CA THR A 128 -23.12 68.77 -1.49
C THR A 128 -22.36 68.05 -0.40
N SER A 129 -22.58 68.43 0.87
CA SER A 129 -21.93 67.73 2.01
C SER A 129 -22.46 66.32 2.21
N ALA A 130 -23.76 66.06 1.95
CA ALA A 130 -24.36 64.74 2.01
C ALA A 130 -23.77 63.78 0.93
N ASN A 131 -23.60 64.33 -0.30
CA ASN A 131 -22.95 63.57 -1.38
C ASN A 131 -21.48 63.23 -1.04
N ALA A 132 -20.72 64.18 -0.51
CA ALA A 132 -19.35 63.95 -0.08
C ALA A 132 -19.24 62.86 1.01
N LEU A 133 -20.16 62.87 1.97
CA LEU A 133 -20.23 61.84 3.00
C LEU A 133 -20.55 60.45 2.40
N ASN A 134 -21.48 60.36 1.46
CA ASN A 134 -21.84 59.12 0.80
C ASN A 134 -20.66 58.57 -0.06
N ASP A 135 -19.94 59.46 -0.73
CA ASP A 135 -18.77 59.08 -1.52
C ASP A 135 -17.63 58.54 -0.64
N ALA A 136 -17.34 59.24 0.47
CA ALA A 136 -16.32 58.77 1.43
C ALA A 136 -16.72 57.42 2.09
N ARG A 137 -18.03 57.25 2.37
CA ARG A 137 -18.54 55.94 2.88
C ARG A 137 -18.31 54.84 1.86
N ARG A 138 -18.67 55.00 0.59
CA ARG A 138 -18.48 54.01 -0.48
C ARG A 138 -17.01 53.65 -0.66
N GLN A 139 -16.12 54.62 -0.56
CA GLN A 139 -14.67 54.37 -0.62
C GLN A 139 -14.19 53.52 0.54
N MET A 140 -14.64 53.79 1.77
CA MET A 140 -14.28 52.98 2.95
C MET A 140 -14.86 51.55 2.86
N GLU A 141 -16.15 51.43 2.45
CA GLU A 141 -16.81 50.12 2.29
C GLU A 141 -16.25 49.28 1.14
N GLY A 142 -15.51 49.90 0.21
CA GLY A 142 -14.85 49.20 -0.90
C GLY A 142 -13.62 48.36 -0.49
N TYR A 143 -13.14 48.50 0.73
CA TYR A 143 -12.04 47.71 1.24
C TYR A 143 -12.52 46.42 1.90
N THR A 144 -11.78 45.32 1.68
CA THR A 144 -11.91 44.10 2.50
C THR A 144 -11.25 44.34 3.85
N VAL A 145 -11.97 44.08 4.94
CA VAL A 145 -11.53 44.42 6.29
C VAL A 145 -11.53 43.18 7.17
N GLU A 146 -10.39 42.89 7.78
CA GLU A 146 -10.25 41.85 8.81
C GLU A 146 -9.69 42.48 10.10
N ASN A 147 -10.31 42.19 11.22
CA ASN A 147 -9.92 42.72 12.53
C ASN A 147 -9.73 44.27 12.56
N GLY A 148 -10.59 45.00 11.80
CA GLY A 148 -10.56 46.47 11.73
C GLY A 148 -9.41 47.03 10.87
N ARG A 149 -8.77 46.23 10.04
CA ARG A 149 -7.67 46.61 9.18
C ARG A 149 -7.98 46.17 7.74
N GLY A 150 -7.67 47.02 6.77
CA GLY A 150 -7.74 46.64 5.35
C GLY A 150 -6.76 45.53 5.02
N VAL A 151 -7.22 44.53 4.26
CA VAL A 151 -6.41 43.38 3.81
C VAL A 151 -6.54 43.22 2.30
N ALA A 152 -5.55 42.57 1.70
CA ALA A 152 -5.55 42.23 0.28
C ALA A 152 -6.74 41.32 -0.08
N ASP A 153 -7.10 41.33 -1.35
CA ASP A 153 -8.11 40.41 -1.90
C ASP A 153 -7.76 38.97 -1.65
N SER A 154 -8.78 38.14 -1.42
CA SER A 154 -8.62 36.71 -1.12
C SER A 154 -7.89 35.91 -2.21
N SER A 155 -7.86 36.44 -3.45
CA SER A 155 -7.14 35.81 -4.57
C SER A 155 -5.63 35.68 -4.30
N TYR A 156 -5.04 36.58 -3.52
CA TYR A 156 -3.63 36.45 -3.10
C TYR A 156 -3.41 35.27 -2.14
N GLY A 157 -4.40 34.98 -1.29
CA GLY A 157 -4.38 33.78 -0.45
C GLY A 157 -4.41 32.48 -1.28
N ILE A 158 -5.24 32.47 -2.33
CA ILE A 158 -5.34 31.34 -3.27
C ILE A 158 -4.01 31.15 -4.04
N GLN A 159 -3.37 32.24 -4.45
CA GLN A 159 -2.06 32.17 -5.12
C GLN A 159 -0.99 31.52 -4.22
N ILE A 160 -0.94 31.90 -2.95
CA ILE A 160 -0.04 31.27 -1.97
C ILE A 160 -0.34 29.76 -1.82
N GLN A 161 -1.62 29.42 -1.72
CA GLN A 161 -2.04 28.03 -1.59
C GLN A 161 -1.64 27.19 -2.80
N ASN A 162 -1.86 27.71 -4.02
CA ASN A 162 -1.45 27.03 -5.24
C ASN A 162 0.07 26.84 -5.32
N ALA A 163 0.84 27.87 -4.99
CA ALA A 163 2.30 27.78 -4.95
C ALA A 163 2.80 26.83 -3.85
N ALA A 164 2.10 26.74 -2.70
CA ALA A 164 2.41 25.79 -1.66
C ALA A 164 2.18 24.34 -2.10
N PHE A 165 1.08 24.06 -2.80
CA PHE A 165 0.80 22.73 -3.34
C PHE A 165 1.82 22.31 -4.42
N ASP A 166 2.23 23.23 -5.28
CA ASP A 166 3.27 22.93 -6.26
C ASP A 166 4.62 22.62 -5.59
N LEU A 167 5.00 23.41 -4.58
CA LEU A 167 6.20 23.16 -3.79
C LEU A 167 6.15 21.81 -3.06
N GLU A 168 5.01 21.47 -2.45
CA GLU A 168 4.81 20.18 -1.76
C GLU A 168 4.97 19.03 -2.75
N LYS A 169 4.32 19.11 -3.91
CA LYS A 169 4.45 18.11 -4.97
C LYS A 169 5.91 17.92 -5.40
N LYS A 170 6.66 19.02 -5.61
CA LYS A 170 8.06 18.93 -5.99
C LYS A 170 8.96 18.33 -4.91
N ARG A 171 8.63 18.56 -3.64
CA ARG A 171 9.33 17.94 -2.51
C ARG A 171 9.04 16.44 -2.42
N GLU A 172 7.82 16.02 -2.68
CA GLU A 172 7.47 14.58 -2.74
C GLU A 172 8.19 13.88 -3.90
N GLU A 173 8.25 14.52 -5.09
CA GLU A 173 9.01 14.01 -6.22
C GLU A 173 10.51 13.86 -5.87
N LEU A 174 11.08 14.83 -5.16
CA LEU A 174 12.45 14.78 -4.67
C LEU A 174 12.66 13.69 -3.61
N ASP A 175 11.75 13.52 -2.65
CA ASP A 175 11.85 12.45 -1.64
C ASP A 175 11.79 11.06 -2.28
N ASN A 176 11.00 10.89 -3.33
CA ASN A 176 10.91 9.66 -4.10
C ASN A 176 12.19 9.27 -4.86
N THR A 177 13.18 10.19 -4.96
CA THR A 177 14.52 9.82 -5.45
C THR A 177 15.29 8.91 -4.51
N GLN A 178 14.90 8.89 -3.23
CA GLN A 178 15.37 7.92 -2.25
C GLN A 178 14.44 6.72 -2.20
N ILE A 179 14.80 5.69 -2.91
CA ILE A 179 14.03 4.45 -2.95
C ILE A 179 14.15 3.73 -1.61
N ARG A 180 13.02 3.60 -0.89
CA ARG A 180 12.97 3.08 0.48
C ARG A 180 12.23 1.76 0.57
N SER A 181 12.61 0.93 1.55
CA SER A 181 11.84 -0.28 1.89
C SER A 181 10.48 0.07 2.49
N THR A 182 9.45 -0.61 2.04
CA THR A 182 8.09 -0.49 2.60
C THR A 182 7.81 -1.53 3.69
N ILE A 183 8.67 -2.55 3.83
CA ILE A 183 8.57 -3.64 4.82
C ILE A 183 9.91 -3.88 5.51
N ASP A 184 9.88 -4.56 6.65
CA ASP A 184 11.05 -5.20 7.23
C ASP A 184 11.29 -6.55 6.52
N GLY A 185 12.53 -6.91 6.24
CA GLY A 185 12.81 -8.18 5.56
C GLY A 185 14.24 -8.30 5.07
N THR A 186 14.45 -9.25 4.18
CA THR A 186 15.76 -9.53 3.54
C THR A 186 15.67 -9.24 2.04
N VAL A 187 16.68 -8.60 1.49
CA VAL A 187 16.82 -8.40 0.04
C VAL A 187 17.09 -9.74 -0.62
N VAL A 188 16.11 -10.28 -1.32
CA VAL A 188 16.24 -11.60 -1.97
C VAL A 188 16.79 -11.51 -3.38
N ARG A 189 16.62 -10.34 -4.04
CA ARG A 189 17.09 -10.14 -5.40
C ARG A 189 17.40 -8.67 -5.69
N VAL A 190 18.47 -8.42 -6.45
CA VAL A 190 18.84 -7.09 -6.96
C VAL A 190 19.01 -7.19 -8.47
N ASN A 191 18.11 -6.59 -9.23
CA ASN A 191 18.08 -6.67 -10.70
C ASN A 191 18.71 -5.43 -11.38
N SER A 192 18.99 -4.36 -10.63
CA SER A 192 19.54 -3.12 -11.15
C SER A 192 20.91 -2.80 -10.59
N LYS A 193 21.67 -1.97 -11.32
CA LYS A 193 23.03 -1.54 -10.94
C LYS A 193 23.13 -0.01 -11.04
N VAL A 194 24.11 0.53 -10.31
CA VAL A 194 24.50 1.94 -10.46
C VAL A 194 24.82 2.23 -11.92
N GLY A 195 24.33 3.34 -12.44
CA GLY A 195 24.45 3.76 -13.83
C GLY A 195 23.30 3.33 -14.75
N GLN A 196 22.33 2.55 -14.24
CA GLN A 196 21.10 2.19 -14.98
C GLN A 196 19.95 3.12 -14.61
N PHE A 197 19.00 3.30 -15.53
CA PHE A 197 17.77 4.04 -15.27
C PHE A 197 16.82 3.21 -14.39
N ALA A 198 16.27 3.86 -13.36
CA ALA A 198 15.46 3.19 -12.34
C ALA A 198 14.08 2.73 -12.85
N ASP A 199 13.52 3.39 -13.87
CA ASP A 199 12.24 3.07 -14.49
C ASP A 199 12.34 2.08 -15.66
N LYS A 200 13.56 1.73 -16.10
CA LYS A 200 13.83 0.84 -17.24
C LYS A 200 14.72 -0.32 -16.83
N VAL A 201 14.18 -1.20 -16.00
CA VAL A 201 14.84 -2.46 -15.66
C VAL A 201 14.58 -3.46 -16.79
N GLU A 202 15.59 -4.25 -17.17
CA GLU A 202 15.44 -5.29 -18.20
C GLU A 202 14.31 -6.27 -17.85
N ASP A 203 13.49 -6.62 -18.84
CA ASP A 203 12.37 -7.56 -18.72
C ASP A 203 11.28 -7.14 -17.73
N ASP A 204 11.02 -5.83 -17.53
CA ASP A 204 10.03 -5.31 -16.59
C ASP A 204 10.20 -5.84 -15.15
N LYS A 205 11.43 -6.21 -14.77
CA LYS A 205 11.75 -6.67 -13.42
C LYS A 205 11.77 -5.49 -12.43
N PRO A 206 11.49 -5.72 -11.13
CA PRO A 206 11.70 -4.71 -10.10
C PRO A 206 13.18 -4.38 -9.94
N ILE A 207 13.50 -3.20 -9.40
CA ILE A 207 14.89 -2.82 -9.06
C ILE A 207 15.50 -3.85 -8.11
N LEU A 208 14.75 -4.21 -7.09
CA LEU A 208 15.07 -5.26 -6.12
C LEU A 208 13.78 -5.83 -5.51
N SER A 209 13.89 -7.02 -4.93
CA SER A 209 12.78 -7.67 -4.20
C SER A 209 13.19 -7.91 -2.75
N ILE A 210 12.25 -7.65 -1.84
CA ILE A 210 12.43 -7.85 -0.39
C ILE A 210 11.38 -8.84 0.07
N GLU A 211 11.80 -9.81 0.89
CA GLU A 211 10.89 -10.76 1.52
C GLU A 211 11.15 -10.84 3.02
N ASN A 212 10.10 -11.01 3.79
CA ASN A 212 10.21 -11.36 5.20
C ASN A 212 10.46 -12.86 5.32
N LEU A 213 11.70 -13.23 5.62
CA LEU A 213 12.15 -14.61 5.76
C LEU A 213 12.11 -15.14 7.20
N GLU A 214 11.65 -14.34 8.17
CA GLU A 214 11.49 -14.78 9.57
C GLU A 214 10.42 -15.87 9.70
N GLN A 215 9.38 -15.79 8.87
CA GLN A 215 8.39 -16.84 8.70
C GLN A 215 8.31 -17.25 7.23
N LEU A 216 8.28 -18.55 7.00
CA LEU A 216 8.12 -19.12 5.67
C LEU A 216 6.70 -19.65 5.48
N GLU A 217 6.22 -19.54 4.28
CA GLU A 217 4.93 -20.09 3.83
C GLU A 217 5.15 -21.00 2.64
N LEU A 218 4.40 -22.08 2.59
CA LEU A 218 4.33 -23.00 1.46
C LEU A 218 2.99 -22.83 0.78
N GLU A 219 2.99 -22.34 -0.45
CA GLU A 219 1.78 -22.21 -1.25
C GLU A 219 1.59 -23.49 -2.07
N ILE A 220 0.54 -24.25 -1.76
CA ILE A 220 0.16 -25.46 -2.49
C ILE A 220 -1.13 -25.23 -3.30
N LYS A 221 -1.25 -25.94 -4.42
CA LYS A 221 -2.43 -25.92 -5.28
C LYS A 221 -3.21 -27.22 -5.13
N VAL A 222 -4.25 -27.20 -4.32
CA VAL A 222 -5.09 -28.37 -4.03
C VAL A 222 -6.18 -28.50 -5.08
N SER A 223 -6.37 -29.71 -5.65
CA SER A 223 -7.43 -30.00 -6.63
C SER A 223 -8.83 -29.76 -6.05
N GLU A 224 -9.77 -29.27 -6.87
CA GLU A 224 -11.17 -29.06 -6.50
C GLU A 224 -11.82 -30.32 -5.92
N PHE A 225 -11.41 -31.50 -6.34
CA PHE A 225 -11.92 -32.78 -5.84
C PHE A 225 -11.44 -33.14 -4.42
N SER A 226 -10.30 -32.54 -4.02
CA SER A 226 -9.65 -32.86 -2.73
C SER A 226 -9.84 -31.75 -1.68
N ILE A 227 -10.12 -30.52 -2.11
CA ILE A 227 -10.18 -29.35 -1.22
C ILE A 227 -11.23 -29.49 -0.10
N GLY A 228 -12.35 -30.17 -0.36
CA GLY A 228 -13.38 -30.41 0.65
C GLY A 228 -12.90 -31.22 1.86
N LYS A 229 -11.72 -31.87 1.76
CA LYS A 229 -11.10 -32.65 2.83
C LYS A 229 -10.05 -31.85 3.61
N VAL A 230 -9.63 -30.67 3.12
CA VAL A 230 -8.62 -29.80 3.74
C VAL A 230 -9.30 -28.72 4.58
N LYS A 231 -8.75 -28.40 5.74
CA LYS A 231 -9.30 -27.42 6.68
C LYS A 231 -8.20 -26.47 7.17
N VAL A 232 -8.57 -25.23 7.44
CA VAL A 232 -7.72 -24.30 8.17
C VAL A 232 -7.47 -24.84 9.58
N GLY A 233 -6.24 -24.74 10.07
CA GLY A 233 -5.79 -25.32 11.33
C GLY A 233 -5.28 -26.76 11.20
N GLN A 234 -5.31 -27.35 10.00
CA GLN A 234 -4.82 -28.70 9.76
C GLN A 234 -3.31 -28.74 9.69
N MET A 235 -2.70 -29.69 10.44
CA MET A 235 -1.26 -29.90 10.42
C MET A 235 -0.82 -30.57 9.12
N ALA A 236 0.34 -30.16 8.64
CA ALA A 236 1.01 -30.70 7.46
C ALA A 236 2.43 -31.08 7.79
N THR A 237 2.88 -32.22 7.25
CA THR A 237 4.30 -32.60 7.28
C THR A 237 4.94 -32.13 5.97
N ILE A 238 5.99 -31.33 6.09
CA ILE A 238 6.68 -30.71 4.94
C ILE A 238 8.00 -31.43 4.71
N THR A 239 8.24 -31.81 3.46
CA THR A 239 9.48 -32.46 3.00
C THR A 239 10.07 -31.70 1.84
N ALA A 240 11.39 -31.60 1.78
CA ALA A 240 12.12 -31.01 0.67
C ALA A 240 13.50 -31.65 0.55
N ASP A 241 14.06 -31.67 -0.63
CA ASP A 241 15.38 -32.34 -0.86
C ASP A 241 16.50 -31.71 -0.02
N ILE A 242 16.42 -30.40 0.24
CA ILE A 242 17.39 -29.66 1.07
C ILE A 242 17.39 -30.13 2.53
N LEU A 243 16.31 -30.71 2.99
CA LEU A 243 16.16 -31.18 4.38
C LEU A 243 16.93 -32.52 4.61
N GLY A 244 17.40 -33.19 3.53
CA GLY A 244 18.21 -34.39 3.65
C GLY A 244 17.53 -35.57 4.37
N GLY A 245 16.18 -35.62 4.36
CA GLY A 245 15.36 -36.63 5.02
C GLY A 245 14.75 -36.17 6.35
N GLU A 246 15.10 -34.99 6.86
CA GLU A 246 14.39 -34.34 7.95
C GLU A 246 13.01 -33.82 7.44
N THR A 247 12.06 -33.63 8.33
CA THR A 247 10.74 -33.07 8.02
C THR A 247 10.54 -31.79 8.80
N ALA A 248 9.86 -30.80 8.19
CA ALA A 248 9.35 -29.66 8.90
C ALA A 248 7.84 -29.83 9.15
N GLU A 249 7.35 -29.22 10.20
CA GLU A 249 5.92 -29.16 10.48
C GLU A 249 5.36 -27.84 9.98
N GLY A 250 4.07 -27.82 9.65
CA GLY A 250 3.37 -26.62 9.25
C GLY A 250 1.88 -26.74 9.49
N GLU A 251 1.20 -25.61 9.43
CA GLU A 251 -0.25 -25.50 9.64
C GLU A 251 -0.90 -24.80 8.46
N VAL A 252 -2.02 -25.32 7.98
CA VAL A 252 -2.86 -24.67 6.97
C VAL A 252 -3.47 -23.41 7.58
N ILE A 253 -3.02 -22.23 7.14
CA ILE A 253 -3.50 -20.94 7.66
C ILE A 253 -4.57 -20.32 6.77
N LYS A 254 -4.55 -20.64 5.46
CA LYS A 254 -5.45 -20.00 4.50
C LYS A 254 -5.82 -20.97 3.37
N ILE A 255 -7.08 -20.96 2.99
CA ILE A 255 -7.61 -21.62 1.79
C ILE A 255 -8.25 -20.50 0.96
N SER A 256 -7.84 -20.37 -0.31
CA SER A 256 -8.41 -19.35 -1.20
C SER A 256 -9.92 -19.55 -1.36
N PRO A 257 -10.73 -18.49 -1.30
CA PRO A 257 -12.16 -18.58 -1.57
C PRO A 257 -12.47 -18.79 -3.06
N THR A 258 -11.47 -18.70 -3.93
CA THR A 258 -11.59 -18.82 -5.39
C THR A 258 -10.64 -19.88 -5.91
N GLY A 259 -11.11 -20.66 -6.89
CA GLY A 259 -10.28 -21.60 -7.65
C GLY A 259 -9.69 -20.93 -8.89
N GLU A 260 -8.52 -21.37 -9.29
CA GLU A 260 -7.84 -20.96 -10.51
C GLU A 260 -7.55 -22.16 -11.43
N GLU A 261 -7.18 -21.93 -12.67
CA GLU A 261 -6.70 -22.98 -13.55
C GLU A 261 -5.27 -23.37 -13.16
N LYS A 262 -4.97 -24.65 -13.18
CA LYS A 262 -3.67 -25.20 -12.77
C LYS A 262 -2.49 -24.64 -13.57
N GLY A 263 -2.76 -24.03 -14.74
CA GLY A 263 -1.75 -23.56 -15.68
C GLY A 263 -1.24 -24.67 -16.60
N GLY A 264 -0.35 -24.30 -17.53
CA GLY A 264 0.25 -25.28 -18.47
C GLY A 264 -0.72 -25.90 -19.48
N GLY A 265 -1.88 -25.27 -19.77
CA GLY A 265 -2.89 -25.80 -20.69
C GLY A 265 -3.84 -26.85 -20.09
N SER A 266 -3.77 -27.06 -18.77
CA SER A 266 -4.71 -27.94 -18.06
C SER A 266 -6.01 -27.19 -17.73
N THR A 267 -7.15 -27.86 -17.95
CA THR A 267 -8.47 -27.37 -17.53
C THR A 267 -8.82 -27.75 -16.09
N GLU A 268 -7.90 -28.43 -15.40
CA GLU A 268 -8.07 -28.80 -14.00
C GLU A 268 -8.11 -27.52 -13.12
N ARG A 269 -9.12 -27.44 -12.25
CA ARG A 269 -9.23 -26.34 -11.28
C ARG A 269 -8.56 -26.73 -9.98
N VAL A 270 -7.81 -25.75 -9.45
CA VAL A 270 -7.07 -25.89 -8.19
C VAL A 270 -7.39 -24.72 -7.28
N ILE A 271 -7.29 -24.94 -5.99
CA ILE A 271 -7.51 -23.93 -4.96
C ILE A 271 -6.18 -23.66 -4.25
N PRO A 272 -5.64 -22.44 -4.36
CA PRO A 272 -4.45 -22.05 -3.62
C PRO A 272 -4.68 -22.18 -2.13
N THR A 273 -3.76 -22.85 -1.46
CA THR A 273 -3.82 -23.12 -0.02
C THR A 273 -2.45 -22.81 0.57
N THR A 274 -2.42 -21.96 1.61
CA THR A 274 -1.19 -21.49 2.26
C THR A 274 -0.98 -22.27 3.54
N ILE A 275 0.21 -22.84 3.70
CA ILE A 275 0.68 -23.53 4.89
C ILE A 275 1.79 -22.70 5.50
N ARG A 276 1.64 -22.24 6.73
CA ARG A 276 2.71 -21.63 7.49
C ARG A 276 3.66 -22.72 7.95
N VAL A 277 4.95 -22.53 7.70
CA VAL A 277 6.01 -23.44 8.14
C VAL A 277 6.43 -23.06 9.55
N ASP A 278 6.48 -24.03 10.47
CA ASP A 278 6.98 -23.78 11.82
C ASP A 278 8.51 -23.59 11.79
N GLY A 279 8.92 -22.34 12.05
CA GLY A 279 10.27 -21.82 11.78
C GLY A 279 11.40 -22.28 12.73
N GLY A 280 11.14 -23.18 13.66
CA GLY A 280 12.09 -23.47 14.76
C GLY A 280 13.34 -24.25 14.37
N SER A 281 13.40 -24.94 13.23
CA SER A 281 14.49 -25.87 12.90
C SER A 281 14.66 -26.12 11.39
N SER A 282 13.89 -25.51 10.53
CA SER A 282 13.93 -25.90 9.13
C SER A 282 15.08 -25.22 8.38
N LYS A 283 15.88 -26.02 7.70
CA LYS A 283 16.85 -25.57 6.69
C LYS A 283 16.16 -25.14 5.39
N LEU A 284 14.84 -24.90 5.42
CA LEU A 284 14.08 -24.44 4.24
C LEU A 284 14.52 -23.04 3.85
N ILE A 285 14.60 -22.83 2.56
CA ILE A 285 14.97 -21.53 1.95
C ILE A 285 13.82 -21.10 1.07
N ALA A 286 13.48 -19.81 1.07
CA ALA A 286 12.52 -19.26 0.13
C ALA A 286 13.00 -19.49 -1.32
N GLY A 287 12.03 -19.69 -2.24
CA GLY A 287 12.31 -19.95 -3.66
C GLY A 287 12.49 -21.40 -4.04
N ILE A 288 12.55 -22.35 -3.10
CA ILE A 288 12.59 -23.78 -3.41
C ILE A 288 11.19 -24.39 -3.46
N THR A 289 11.08 -25.58 -4.06
CA THR A 289 9.85 -26.37 -4.03
C THR A 289 9.89 -27.36 -2.88
N ALA A 290 8.82 -27.40 -2.08
CA ALA A 290 8.61 -28.38 -1.03
C ALA A 290 7.31 -29.18 -1.27
N LYS A 291 7.19 -30.32 -0.60
CA LYS A 291 6.00 -31.18 -0.63
C LYS A 291 5.35 -31.12 0.75
N ALA A 292 4.05 -30.89 0.78
CA ALA A 292 3.22 -30.99 1.97
C ALA A 292 2.43 -32.30 1.95
N GLU A 293 2.45 -33.03 3.03
CA GLU A 293 1.61 -34.18 3.30
C GLU A 293 0.55 -33.78 4.34
N LEU A 294 -0.71 -33.74 3.91
CA LEU A 294 -1.87 -33.43 4.74
C LEU A 294 -2.59 -34.74 5.12
N LEU A 295 -2.84 -34.98 6.39
CA LEU A 295 -3.60 -36.13 6.85
C LEU A 295 -5.09 -35.88 6.59
N ILE A 296 -5.68 -36.59 5.63
CA ILE A 296 -7.07 -36.44 5.22
C ILE A 296 -8.02 -37.26 6.09
N ARG A 297 -7.64 -38.49 6.35
CA ARG A 297 -8.44 -39.44 7.15
C ARG A 297 -7.49 -40.39 7.89
N GLU A 298 -7.85 -40.70 9.11
CA GLU A 298 -7.20 -41.73 9.92
C GLU A 298 -8.26 -42.76 10.38
N ALA A 299 -7.91 -44.01 10.27
CA ALA A 299 -8.70 -45.12 10.85
C ALA A 299 -7.75 -45.97 11.70
N LYS A 300 -7.98 -45.98 13.01
CA LYS A 300 -7.16 -46.74 13.95
C LYS A 300 -7.76 -48.11 14.24
N ASP A 301 -6.86 -49.08 14.45
CA ASP A 301 -7.23 -50.44 14.86
C ASP A 301 -8.23 -51.10 13.90
N VAL A 302 -8.06 -50.92 12.57
CA VAL A 302 -8.92 -51.46 11.53
C VAL A 302 -8.28 -52.66 10.83
N PHE A 303 -9.09 -53.61 10.41
CA PHE A 303 -8.64 -54.73 9.60
C PHE A 303 -8.40 -54.27 8.15
N VAL A 304 -7.21 -54.50 7.63
CA VAL A 304 -6.85 -54.19 6.25
C VAL A 304 -6.79 -55.49 5.45
N VAL A 305 -7.55 -55.51 4.34
CA VAL A 305 -7.57 -56.63 3.42
C VAL A 305 -7.16 -56.20 2.03
N PRO A 306 -6.39 -56.99 1.27
CA PRO A 306 -6.09 -56.71 -0.12
C PRO A 306 -7.38 -56.66 -0.96
N THR A 307 -7.46 -55.80 -1.94
CA THR A 307 -8.59 -55.74 -2.88
C THR A 307 -8.82 -57.05 -3.62
N SER A 308 -7.76 -57.85 -3.82
CA SER A 308 -7.82 -59.19 -4.43
C SER A 308 -8.54 -60.22 -3.57
N ALA A 309 -8.75 -59.94 -2.29
CA ALA A 309 -9.51 -60.81 -1.37
C ALA A 309 -10.99 -60.44 -1.25
N LEU A 310 -11.41 -59.41 -1.98
CA LEU A 310 -12.81 -58.98 -2.03
C LEU A 310 -13.56 -59.76 -3.11
N PHE A 311 -14.73 -60.28 -2.76
CA PHE A 311 -15.67 -60.85 -3.70
C PHE A 311 -16.88 -59.92 -3.77
N ASP A 312 -17.28 -59.58 -4.98
CA ASP A 312 -18.39 -58.70 -5.27
C ASP A 312 -19.41 -59.48 -6.13
N ASP A 313 -20.64 -59.59 -5.64
CA ASP A 313 -21.72 -60.25 -6.39
C ASP A 313 -22.71 -59.23 -7.00
N GLY A 314 -22.37 -57.92 -6.94
CA GLY A 314 -23.17 -56.83 -7.48
C GLY A 314 -24.12 -56.18 -6.47
N GLU A 315 -24.36 -56.77 -5.34
CA GLU A 315 -25.16 -56.21 -4.25
C GLU A 315 -24.35 -56.00 -2.96
N VAL A 316 -23.45 -56.94 -2.62
CA VAL A 316 -22.66 -56.91 -1.39
C VAL A 316 -21.21 -57.35 -1.68
N THR A 317 -20.25 -56.62 -1.12
CA THR A 317 -18.83 -57.01 -1.12
C THR A 317 -18.54 -57.80 0.15
N TYR A 318 -17.99 -59.01 0.00
CA TYR A 318 -17.62 -59.89 1.12
C TYR A 318 -16.20 -60.42 1.00
N ILE A 319 -15.70 -60.93 2.11
CA ILE A 319 -14.42 -61.66 2.21
C ILE A 319 -14.63 -63.05 2.72
N ALA A 320 -13.84 -64.01 2.24
CA ALA A 320 -13.83 -65.36 2.79
C ALA A 320 -12.85 -65.42 3.96
N ILE A 321 -13.32 -65.89 5.11
CA ILE A 321 -12.50 -66.10 6.31
C ILE A 321 -12.32 -67.63 6.52
N VAL A 322 -11.07 -68.05 6.62
CA VAL A 322 -10.77 -69.43 7.01
C VAL A 322 -10.82 -69.49 8.53
N GLN A 323 -11.69 -70.34 9.06
CA GLN A 323 -11.71 -70.70 10.50
C GLN A 323 -10.94 -71.98 10.69
N ASP A 324 -10.01 -71.98 11.68
CA ASP A 324 -9.32 -73.20 12.10
C ASP A 324 -10.25 -74.25 12.73
#